data_b8252084b6b6a8dbc0692dc99a357c64
#
_entry.id   b8252084b6b6a8dbc0692dc99a357c64
#
_cell.length_a   1.000
_cell.length_b   1.000
_cell.length_c   1.000
_cell.angle_alpha   90.00
_cell.angle_beta   90.00
_cell.angle_gamma   90.00
#
_symmetry.space_group_name_H-M   'P 1'
#
loop_
_entity.id
_entity.type
_entity.pdbx_description
1 polymer ?
#
loop_
_entity_poly.entity_id
_entity_poly.type
_entity_poly.pdbx_seq_one_letter_code
_entity_poly.pdbx_strand_id
1 'polypeptide(L)'
;NYALFPHMTVGENLAFPLEVRGMSKSDREAKVKRALDMVQMYSFINRRPSQLSGGQQQRIALARALVFDPSLVLMDEPLGALDKQLREHMQFEIKHLHESLGITVVYVTHDQGEALTMSDRVAVFQDGRIQQLAPPADLYERPDNSFVAQFIGENNKLAGTIEELSDGKALVRLSTGELIDATPVNVTQKGQKTLV
;
A
#
# COMPACT_ATOMS: atom_id res chain seq x y z
N ASN A 1 -8.43 11.69 11.42
CA ASN A 1 -9.58 12.48 11.00
C ASN A 1 -9.74 12.30 9.48
N TYR A 2 -10.65 11.42 9.07
CA TYR A 2 -10.85 11.00 7.67
C TYR A 2 -11.45 12.10 6.78
N ALA A 3 -11.27 13.37 7.15
CA ALA A 3 -11.75 14.56 6.45
C ALA A 3 -13.26 14.55 6.13
N LEU A 4 -14.06 13.78 6.87
CA LEU A 4 -15.52 13.84 6.76
C LEU A 4 -16.03 15.18 7.31
N PHE A 5 -17.05 15.73 6.66
CA PHE A 5 -17.70 16.94 7.12
C PHE A 5 -18.54 16.64 8.36
N PRO A 6 -18.18 17.13 9.57
CA PRO A 6 -18.80 16.70 10.82
C PRO A 6 -20.25 17.18 10.98
N HIS A 7 -20.63 18.24 10.28
CA HIS A 7 -22.00 18.81 10.31
C HIS A 7 -22.96 18.13 9.32
N MET A 8 -22.44 17.32 8.39
CA MET A 8 -23.20 16.58 7.39
C MET A 8 -23.45 15.14 7.86
N THR A 9 -24.56 14.56 7.42
CA THR A 9 -24.82 13.12 7.54
C THR A 9 -23.90 12.32 6.62
N VAL A 10 -23.87 11.00 6.78
CA VAL A 10 -23.15 10.09 5.88
C VAL A 10 -23.61 10.28 4.42
N GLY A 11 -24.93 10.29 4.20
CA GLY A 11 -25.50 10.49 2.86
C GLY A 11 -25.08 11.83 2.25
N GLU A 12 -25.12 12.92 3.01
CA GLU A 12 -24.71 14.26 2.57
C GLU A 12 -23.20 14.31 2.28
N ASN A 13 -22.35 13.65 3.09
CA ASN A 13 -20.91 13.54 2.81
C ASN A 13 -20.61 12.90 1.46
N LEU A 14 -21.35 11.87 1.07
CA LEU A 14 -21.18 11.21 -0.22
C LEU A 14 -21.85 12.00 -1.37
N ALA A 15 -22.97 12.64 -1.10
CA ALA A 15 -23.69 13.43 -2.11
C ALA A 15 -22.93 14.70 -2.51
N PHE A 16 -22.21 15.32 -1.58
CA PHE A 16 -21.53 16.60 -1.78
C PHE A 16 -20.61 16.65 -3.02
N PRO A 17 -19.65 15.71 -3.24
CA PRO A 17 -18.80 15.76 -4.44
C PRO A 17 -19.58 15.59 -5.76
N LEU A 18 -20.73 14.92 -5.73
CA LEU A 18 -21.61 14.76 -6.89
C LEU A 18 -22.41 16.02 -7.16
N GLU A 19 -22.84 16.69 -6.10
CA GLU A 19 -23.56 17.97 -6.18
C GLU A 19 -22.70 19.08 -6.78
N VAL A 20 -21.45 19.20 -6.33
CA VAL A 20 -20.46 20.14 -6.88
C VAL A 20 -20.24 19.92 -8.38
N ARG A 21 -20.40 18.67 -8.86
CA ARG A 21 -20.32 18.32 -10.29
C ARG A 21 -21.64 18.53 -11.06
N GLY A 22 -22.68 19.09 -10.44
CA GLY A 22 -23.95 19.39 -11.08
C GLY A 22 -24.81 18.16 -11.39
N MET A 23 -24.57 17.02 -10.74
CA MET A 23 -25.33 15.80 -10.98
C MET A 23 -26.80 15.96 -10.52
N SER A 24 -27.73 15.35 -11.23
CA SER A 24 -29.17 15.36 -10.86
C SER A 24 -29.40 14.72 -9.49
N LYS A 25 -30.47 15.09 -8.80
CA LYS A 25 -30.78 14.52 -7.48
C LYS A 25 -30.99 13.01 -7.53
N SER A 26 -31.70 12.50 -8.53
CA SER A 26 -31.95 11.06 -8.70
C SER A 26 -30.67 10.26 -8.91
N ASP A 27 -29.75 10.78 -9.75
CA ASP A 27 -28.47 10.11 -10.02
C ASP A 27 -27.55 10.13 -8.81
N ARG A 28 -27.56 11.25 -8.05
CA ARG A 28 -26.82 11.34 -6.77
C ARG A 28 -27.29 10.29 -5.78
N GLU A 29 -28.62 10.19 -5.58
CA GLU A 29 -29.21 9.20 -4.66
C GLU A 29 -28.84 7.77 -5.05
N ALA A 30 -28.89 7.43 -6.35
CA ALA A 30 -28.49 6.12 -6.85
C ALA A 30 -27.00 5.84 -6.61
N LYS A 31 -26.10 6.79 -6.91
CA LYS A 31 -24.67 6.63 -6.68
C LYS A 31 -24.30 6.55 -5.18
N VAL A 32 -24.90 7.39 -4.35
CA VAL A 32 -24.72 7.36 -2.90
C VAL A 32 -25.15 6.00 -2.33
N LYS A 33 -26.32 5.50 -2.75
CA LYS A 33 -26.78 4.18 -2.33
C LYS A 33 -25.79 3.10 -2.72
N ARG A 34 -25.39 3.05 -4.00
CA ARG A 34 -24.41 2.07 -4.51
C ARG A 34 -23.10 2.11 -3.74
N ALA A 35 -22.53 3.31 -3.50
CA ALA A 35 -21.28 3.47 -2.78
C ALA A 35 -21.38 3.03 -1.31
N LEU A 36 -22.53 3.28 -0.64
CA LEU A 36 -22.76 2.83 0.72
C LEU A 36 -23.03 1.33 0.83
N ASP A 37 -23.72 0.74 -0.14
CA ASP A 37 -23.93 -0.71 -0.21
C ASP A 37 -22.59 -1.44 -0.37
N MET A 38 -21.69 -0.92 -1.21
CA MET A 38 -20.35 -1.47 -1.48
C MET A 38 -19.50 -1.59 -0.20
N VAL A 39 -19.57 -0.62 0.69
CA VAL A 39 -18.86 -0.64 1.98
C VAL A 39 -19.72 -1.15 3.15
N GLN A 40 -20.92 -1.69 2.87
CA GLN A 40 -21.87 -2.23 3.84
C GLN A 40 -22.32 -1.18 4.89
N MET A 41 -22.49 0.06 4.49
CA MET A 41 -22.79 1.19 5.39
C MET A 41 -24.11 1.91 5.08
N TYR A 42 -24.97 1.35 4.21
CA TYR A 42 -26.22 2.02 3.82
C TYR A 42 -27.15 2.30 5.00
N SER A 43 -27.24 1.42 5.99
CA SER A 43 -28.05 1.62 7.19
C SER A 43 -27.63 2.82 8.05
N PHE A 44 -26.45 3.39 7.79
CA PHE A 44 -25.91 4.55 8.50
C PHE A 44 -26.10 5.87 7.75
N ILE A 45 -26.80 5.88 6.62
CA ILE A 45 -26.94 7.03 5.69
C ILE A 45 -27.36 8.34 6.40
N ASN A 46 -28.21 8.24 7.42
CA ASN A 46 -28.73 9.40 8.18
C ASN A 46 -27.88 9.74 9.42
N ARG A 47 -26.82 8.99 9.74
CA ARG A 47 -25.95 9.28 10.88
C ARG A 47 -24.92 10.34 10.54
N ARG A 48 -24.44 11.04 11.57
CA ARG A 48 -23.32 11.98 11.47
C ARG A 48 -22.00 11.26 11.80
N PRO A 49 -20.85 11.74 11.35
CA PRO A 49 -19.53 11.15 11.65
C PRO A 49 -19.29 10.92 13.16
N SER A 50 -19.73 11.83 14.02
CA SER A 50 -19.60 11.70 15.47
C SER A 50 -20.35 10.50 16.08
N GLN A 51 -21.27 9.88 15.34
CA GLN A 51 -22.05 8.71 15.76
C GLN A 51 -21.49 7.40 15.22
N LEU A 52 -20.29 7.44 14.61
CA LEU A 52 -19.63 6.32 13.97
C LEU A 52 -18.32 5.98 14.68
N SER A 53 -17.97 4.68 14.69
CA SER A 53 -16.62 4.25 15.08
C SER A 53 -15.57 4.70 14.08
N GLY A 54 -14.28 4.68 14.45
CA GLY A 54 -13.18 5.05 13.55
C GLY A 54 -13.18 4.25 12.24
N GLY A 55 -13.34 2.93 12.31
CA GLY A 55 -13.44 2.07 11.13
C GLY A 55 -14.68 2.34 10.27
N GLN A 56 -15.84 2.70 10.88
CA GLN A 56 -17.02 3.12 10.13
C GLN A 56 -16.78 4.46 9.40
N GLN A 57 -16.14 5.43 10.06
CA GLN A 57 -15.78 6.70 9.43
C GLN A 57 -14.84 6.49 8.25
N GLN A 58 -13.89 5.56 8.38
CA GLN A 58 -12.96 5.22 7.31
C GLN A 58 -13.66 4.60 6.10
N ARG A 59 -14.58 3.64 6.31
CA ARG A 59 -15.39 3.08 5.22
C ARG A 59 -16.21 4.16 4.50
N ILE A 60 -16.78 5.11 5.26
CA ILE A 60 -17.50 6.23 4.65
C ILE A 60 -16.57 7.14 3.84
N ALA A 61 -15.35 7.41 4.33
CA ALA A 61 -14.36 8.18 3.59
C ALA A 61 -13.95 7.47 2.28
N LEU A 62 -13.77 6.14 2.33
CA LEU A 62 -13.51 5.33 1.15
C LEU A 62 -14.68 5.38 0.16
N ALA A 63 -15.92 5.16 0.63
CA ALA A 63 -17.11 5.27 -0.20
C ALA A 63 -17.24 6.65 -0.86
N ARG A 64 -16.92 7.74 -0.13
CA ARG A 64 -16.91 9.10 -0.67
C ARG A 64 -15.85 9.29 -1.75
N ALA A 65 -14.68 8.68 -1.60
CA ALA A 65 -13.63 8.74 -2.62
C ALA A 65 -14.02 7.98 -3.90
N LEU A 66 -14.87 6.97 -3.79
CA LEU A 66 -15.28 6.11 -4.91
C LEU A 66 -16.62 6.52 -5.55
N VAL A 67 -17.43 7.37 -4.88
CA VAL A 67 -18.83 7.67 -5.27
C VAL A 67 -19.01 8.23 -6.69
N PHE A 68 -17.96 8.83 -7.25
CA PHE A 68 -17.96 9.41 -8.60
C PHE A 68 -17.27 8.55 -9.67
N ASP A 69 -17.02 7.26 -9.36
CA ASP A 69 -16.35 6.27 -10.23
C ASP A 69 -14.99 6.79 -10.76
N PRO A 70 -14.02 7.08 -9.87
CA PRO A 70 -12.72 7.60 -10.30
C PRO A 70 -11.92 6.53 -11.05
N SER A 71 -11.06 6.94 -11.98
CA SER A 71 -10.09 6.06 -12.61
C SER A 71 -8.84 5.84 -11.74
N LEU A 72 -8.57 6.76 -10.82
CA LEU A 72 -7.42 6.73 -9.90
C LEU A 72 -7.85 7.17 -8.50
N VAL A 73 -7.42 6.40 -7.49
CA VAL A 73 -7.59 6.72 -6.06
C VAL A 73 -6.23 6.82 -5.39
N LEU A 74 -6.01 7.90 -4.66
CA LEU A 74 -4.82 8.10 -3.83
C LEU A 74 -5.18 7.86 -2.36
N MET A 75 -4.47 6.96 -1.70
CA MET A 75 -4.66 6.62 -0.29
C MET A 75 -3.34 6.84 0.46
N ASP A 76 -3.38 7.71 1.45
CA ASP A 76 -2.21 8.03 2.29
C ASP A 76 -2.44 7.47 3.69
N GLU A 77 -1.71 6.40 4.03
CA GLU A 77 -1.80 5.65 5.29
C GLU A 77 -3.25 5.35 5.75
N PRO A 78 -4.13 4.84 4.88
CA PRO A 78 -5.56 4.77 5.16
C PRO A 78 -5.91 3.81 6.31
N LEU A 79 -5.01 2.88 6.69
CA LEU A 79 -5.26 1.85 7.70
C LEU A 79 -4.47 2.04 9.01
N GLY A 80 -3.62 3.07 9.09
CA GLY A 80 -2.69 3.28 10.20
C GLY A 80 -3.32 3.42 11.59
N ALA A 81 -4.55 3.93 11.67
CA ALA A 81 -5.26 4.15 12.96
C ALA A 81 -6.18 2.99 13.37
N LEU A 82 -6.18 1.85 12.65
CA LEU A 82 -7.05 0.73 12.91
C LEU A 82 -6.37 -0.35 13.77
N ASP A 83 -7.16 -1.05 14.58
CA ASP A 83 -6.71 -2.29 15.22
C ASP A 83 -6.41 -3.37 14.17
N LYS A 84 -5.67 -4.40 14.57
CA LYS A 84 -5.16 -5.44 13.67
C LYS A 84 -6.29 -6.15 12.91
N GLN A 85 -7.34 -6.58 13.59
CA GLN A 85 -8.42 -7.35 12.97
C GLN A 85 -9.19 -6.52 11.95
N LEU A 86 -9.48 -5.26 12.29
CA LEU A 86 -10.17 -4.35 11.40
C LEU A 86 -9.29 -3.95 10.20
N ARG A 87 -7.97 -3.80 10.41
CA ARG A 87 -7.00 -3.54 9.36
C ARG A 87 -6.97 -4.66 8.32
N GLU A 88 -6.80 -5.91 8.76
CA GLU A 88 -6.84 -7.08 7.88
C GLU A 88 -8.14 -7.15 7.08
N HIS A 89 -9.29 -6.92 7.72
CA HIS A 89 -10.58 -6.89 7.03
C HIS A 89 -10.63 -5.77 5.96
N MET A 90 -10.16 -4.57 6.29
CA MET A 90 -10.17 -3.43 5.35
C MET A 90 -9.19 -3.62 4.18
N GLN A 91 -8.07 -4.32 4.37
CA GLN A 91 -7.17 -4.69 3.27
C GLN A 91 -7.91 -5.55 2.22
N PHE A 92 -8.67 -6.55 2.68
CA PHE A 92 -9.51 -7.37 1.78
C PHE A 92 -10.56 -6.54 1.05
N GLU A 93 -11.25 -5.64 1.75
CA GLU A 93 -12.27 -4.78 1.16
C GLU A 93 -11.67 -3.86 0.07
N ILE A 94 -10.54 -3.20 0.36
CA ILE A 94 -9.86 -2.32 -0.61
C ILE A 94 -9.40 -3.12 -1.83
N LYS A 95 -8.78 -4.29 -1.64
CA LYS A 95 -8.33 -5.14 -2.73
C LYS A 95 -9.50 -5.62 -3.59
N HIS A 96 -10.57 -6.09 -2.96
CA HIS A 96 -11.79 -6.51 -3.67
C HIS A 96 -12.41 -5.37 -4.48
N LEU A 97 -12.43 -4.15 -3.92
CA LEU A 97 -12.92 -2.97 -4.64
C LEU A 97 -12.04 -2.62 -5.84
N HIS A 98 -10.71 -2.65 -5.68
CA HIS A 98 -9.78 -2.46 -6.79
C HIS A 98 -10.03 -3.45 -7.92
N GLU A 99 -10.11 -4.75 -7.60
CA GLU A 99 -10.33 -5.82 -8.58
C GLU A 99 -11.72 -5.73 -9.25
N SER A 100 -12.78 -5.46 -8.46
CA SER A 100 -14.16 -5.43 -8.97
C SER A 100 -14.47 -4.19 -9.82
N LEU A 101 -13.84 -3.05 -9.53
CA LEU A 101 -14.06 -1.80 -10.23
C LEU A 101 -13.05 -1.52 -11.35
N GLY A 102 -11.93 -2.25 -11.39
CA GLY A 102 -10.83 -2.03 -12.34
C GLY A 102 -10.18 -0.65 -12.19
N ILE A 103 -10.19 -0.06 -11.00
CA ILE A 103 -9.61 1.26 -10.71
C ILE A 103 -8.12 1.15 -10.41
N THR A 104 -7.36 2.18 -10.72
CA THR A 104 -5.98 2.30 -10.25
C THR A 104 -5.94 2.85 -8.84
N VAL A 105 -5.22 2.20 -7.93
CA VAL A 105 -5.02 2.66 -6.55
C VAL A 105 -3.54 2.93 -6.33
N VAL A 106 -3.20 4.13 -5.89
CA VAL A 106 -1.88 4.45 -5.32
C VAL A 106 -2.03 4.49 -3.82
N TYR A 107 -1.38 3.54 -3.15
CA TYR A 107 -1.50 3.31 -1.72
C TYR A 107 -0.16 3.59 -1.04
N VAL A 108 -0.13 4.55 -0.13
CA VAL A 108 1.05 4.88 0.67
C VAL A 108 0.91 4.22 2.04
N THR A 109 1.92 3.46 2.44
CA THR A 109 1.97 2.82 3.76
C THR A 109 3.42 2.69 4.24
N HIS A 110 3.61 2.63 5.55
CA HIS A 110 4.86 2.21 6.17
C HIS A 110 4.84 0.74 6.63
N ASP A 111 3.71 0.05 6.48
CA ASP A 111 3.54 -1.37 6.79
C ASP A 111 3.92 -2.22 5.57
N GLN A 112 4.99 -3.00 5.73
CA GLN A 112 5.51 -3.89 4.67
C GLN A 112 4.51 -4.99 4.30
N GLY A 113 3.80 -5.52 5.31
CA GLY A 113 2.78 -6.55 5.12
C GLY A 113 1.65 -6.04 4.21
N GLU A 114 1.18 -4.81 4.43
CA GLU A 114 0.19 -4.17 3.56
C GLU A 114 0.72 -4.03 2.13
N ALA A 115 1.93 -3.47 1.97
CA ALA A 115 2.52 -3.26 0.66
C ALA A 115 2.67 -4.57 -0.13
N LEU A 116 3.16 -5.63 0.50
CA LEU A 116 3.43 -6.91 -0.17
C LEU A 116 2.17 -7.72 -0.48
N THR A 117 1.11 -7.62 0.36
CA THR A 117 -0.10 -8.43 0.19
C THR A 117 -1.15 -7.80 -0.71
N MET A 118 -1.22 -6.47 -0.74
CA MET A 118 -2.27 -5.74 -1.46
C MET A 118 -1.88 -5.29 -2.86
N SER A 119 -0.60 -5.08 -3.12
CA SER A 119 -0.14 -4.35 -4.31
C SER A 119 0.27 -5.27 -5.46
N ASP A 120 0.01 -4.84 -6.70
CA ASP A 120 0.56 -5.46 -7.90
C ASP A 120 2.03 -5.06 -8.11
N ARG A 121 2.37 -3.84 -7.69
CA ARG A 121 3.74 -3.29 -7.72
C ARG A 121 3.98 -2.43 -6.49
N VAL A 122 5.18 -2.52 -5.94
CA VAL A 122 5.62 -1.74 -4.78
C VAL A 122 6.79 -0.84 -5.16
N ALA A 123 6.71 0.43 -4.79
CA ALA A 123 7.82 1.39 -4.89
C ALA A 123 8.43 1.57 -3.50
N VAL A 124 9.68 1.17 -3.33
CA VAL A 124 10.43 1.38 -2.09
C VAL A 124 11.13 2.73 -2.16
N PHE A 125 10.81 3.61 -1.20
CA PHE A 125 11.36 4.96 -1.13
C PHE A 125 12.41 5.09 -0.02
N GLN A 126 13.50 5.79 -0.34
CA GLN A 126 14.50 6.27 0.62
C GLN A 126 15.03 7.62 0.18
N ASP A 127 15.13 8.57 1.09
CA ASP A 127 15.71 9.90 0.86
C ASP A 127 15.14 10.64 -0.37
N GLY A 128 13.81 10.53 -0.56
CA GLY A 128 13.09 11.16 -1.68
C GLY A 128 13.30 10.50 -3.04
N ARG A 129 13.88 9.30 -3.10
CA ARG A 129 14.14 8.55 -4.34
C ARG A 129 13.51 7.17 -4.28
N ILE A 130 13.04 6.70 -5.42
CA ILE A 130 12.63 5.30 -5.58
C ILE A 130 13.90 4.46 -5.68
N GLN A 131 14.08 3.55 -4.73
CA GLN A 131 15.19 2.59 -4.71
C GLN A 131 14.93 1.40 -5.62
N GLN A 132 13.68 0.93 -5.65
CA GLN A 132 13.21 -0.12 -6.55
C GLN A 132 11.70 -0.01 -6.75
N LEU A 133 11.21 -0.36 -7.93
CA LEU A 133 9.80 -0.45 -8.27
C LEU A 133 9.55 -1.76 -9.00
N ALA A 134 8.97 -2.74 -8.31
CA ALA A 134 8.76 -4.09 -8.85
C ALA A 134 7.53 -4.78 -8.24
N PRO A 135 7.07 -5.91 -8.80
CA PRO A 135 6.14 -6.79 -8.12
C PRO A 135 6.69 -7.28 -6.78
N PRO A 136 5.83 -7.60 -5.78
CA PRO A 136 6.26 -8.06 -4.46
C PRO A 136 7.26 -9.23 -4.50
N ALA A 137 7.03 -10.22 -5.35
CA ALA A 137 7.92 -11.38 -5.50
C ALA A 137 9.33 -10.97 -5.94
N ASP A 138 9.45 -10.06 -6.91
CA ASP A 138 10.76 -9.60 -7.39
C ASP A 138 11.49 -8.76 -6.34
N LEU A 139 10.77 -7.96 -5.55
CA LEU A 139 11.37 -7.21 -4.43
C LEU A 139 11.97 -8.14 -3.38
N TYR A 140 11.31 -9.28 -3.11
CA TYR A 140 11.77 -10.27 -2.15
C TYR A 140 12.93 -11.09 -2.67
N GLU A 141 12.81 -11.61 -3.90
CA GLU A 141 13.78 -12.54 -4.50
C GLU A 141 15.00 -11.84 -5.11
N ARG A 142 14.82 -10.58 -5.57
CA ARG A 142 15.83 -9.84 -6.34
C ARG A 142 15.90 -8.37 -5.92
N PRO A 143 16.24 -8.09 -4.65
CA PRO A 143 16.40 -6.71 -4.19
C PRO A 143 17.58 -6.04 -4.90
N ASP A 144 17.38 -4.81 -5.41
CA ASP A 144 18.39 -4.06 -6.15
C ASP A 144 19.56 -3.58 -5.27
N ASN A 145 19.34 -3.50 -3.96
CA ASN A 145 20.38 -3.09 -3.01
C ASN A 145 20.06 -3.58 -1.58
N SER A 146 21.03 -3.43 -0.68
CA SER A 146 20.91 -3.86 0.72
C SER A 146 19.81 -3.15 1.50
N PHE A 147 19.45 -1.91 1.12
CA PHE A 147 18.35 -1.19 1.76
C PHE A 147 17.01 -1.86 1.43
N VAL A 148 16.77 -2.17 0.15
CA VAL A 148 15.53 -2.86 -0.27
C VAL A 148 15.44 -4.23 0.38
N ALA A 149 16.53 -5.00 0.38
CA ALA A 149 16.57 -6.31 1.04
C ALA A 149 16.17 -6.22 2.51
N GLN A 150 16.70 -5.23 3.24
CA GLN A 150 16.38 -5.01 4.65
C GLN A 150 14.97 -4.50 4.89
N PHE A 151 14.46 -3.69 3.96
CA PHE A 151 13.11 -3.13 4.06
C PHE A 151 12.05 -4.21 3.85
N ILE A 152 12.29 -5.19 2.97
CA ILE A 152 11.29 -6.19 2.57
C ILE A 152 11.23 -7.40 3.51
N GLY A 153 12.28 -7.69 4.28
CA GLY A 153 12.29 -8.87 5.13
C GLY A 153 13.33 -8.80 6.25
N GLU A 154 13.17 -9.71 7.20
CA GLU A 154 14.17 -9.96 8.24
C GLU A 154 15.34 -10.75 7.61
N ASN A 155 16.36 -10.04 7.18
CA ASN A 155 17.54 -10.65 6.56
C ASN A 155 18.72 -10.67 7.52
N ASN A 156 19.46 -11.78 7.53
CA ASN A 156 20.78 -11.82 8.14
C ASN A 156 21.76 -11.03 7.27
N LYS A 157 22.64 -10.27 7.89
CA LYS A 157 23.68 -9.50 7.21
C LYS A 157 25.03 -10.04 7.59
N LEU A 158 25.75 -10.54 6.62
CA LEU A 158 27.10 -11.02 6.80
C LEU A 158 28.07 -10.10 6.05
N ALA A 159 28.95 -9.45 6.79
CA ALA A 159 29.99 -8.62 6.17
C ALA A 159 31.08 -9.51 5.57
N GLY A 160 31.46 -9.21 4.33
CA GLY A 160 32.49 -9.95 3.64
C GLY A 160 33.26 -9.13 2.61
N THR A 161 34.23 -9.79 1.96
CA THR A 161 35.03 -9.24 0.88
C THR A 161 34.97 -10.17 -0.32
N ILE A 162 34.80 -9.63 -1.50
CA ILE A 162 34.78 -10.41 -2.74
C ILE A 162 36.16 -11.00 -3.02
N GLU A 163 36.25 -12.33 -3.01
CA GLU A 163 37.47 -13.06 -3.38
C GLU A 163 37.54 -13.35 -4.88
N GLU A 164 36.41 -13.72 -5.47
CA GLU A 164 36.33 -14.04 -6.88
C GLU A 164 34.95 -13.61 -7.43
N LEU A 165 34.94 -13.13 -8.66
CA LEU A 165 33.75 -12.83 -9.45
C LEU A 165 33.82 -13.62 -10.75
N SER A 166 32.84 -14.43 -11.01
CA SER A 166 32.66 -15.17 -12.26
C SER A 166 31.20 -15.05 -12.69
N ASP A 167 30.86 -15.46 -13.91
CA ASP A 167 29.56 -15.28 -14.56
C ASP A 167 28.37 -15.57 -13.63
N GLY A 168 27.78 -14.50 -13.06
CA GLY A 168 26.60 -14.55 -12.22
C GLY A 168 26.82 -15.10 -10.78
N LYS A 169 28.08 -15.30 -10.36
CA LYS A 169 28.46 -15.77 -9.00
C LYS A 169 29.59 -14.95 -8.43
N ALA A 170 29.54 -14.77 -7.12
CA ALA A 170 30.63 -14.19 -6.32
C ALA A 170 31.03 -15.15 -5.21
N LEU A 171 32.33 -15.41 -5.06
CA LEU A 171 32.86 -16.06 -3.87
C LEU A 171 33.21 -14.98 -2.86
N VAL A 172 32.59 -15.02 -1.70
CA VAL A 172 32.73 -13.99 -0.66
C VAL A 172 33.41 -14.59 0.57
N ARG A 173 34.49 -13.96 1.02
CA ARG A 173 35.12 -14.26 2.31
C ARG A 173 34.44 -13.43 3.38
N LEU A 174 33.75 -14.09 4.29
CA LEU A 174 33.13 -13.47 5.46
C LEU A 174 34.17 -12.95 6.44
N SER A 175 33.75 -12.03 7.31
CA SER A 175 34.60 -11.54 8.43
C SER A 175 35.03 -12.64 9.42
N THR A 176 34.26 -13.73 9.44
CA THR A 176 34.58 -14.95 10.22
C THR A 176 35.68 -15.80 9.58
N GLY A 177 36.07 -15.55 8.33
CA GLY A 177 37.05 -16.28 7.54
C GLY A 177 36.49 -17.35 6.61
N GLU A 178 35.19 -17.66 6.71
CA GLU A 178 34.48 -18.62 5.85
C GLU A 178 34.30 -18.09 4.45
N LEU A 179 34.25 -19.00 3.48
CA LEU A 179 33.94 -18.69 2.09
C LEU A 179 32.51 -19.13 1.76
N ILE A 180 31.73 -18.26 1.13
CA ILE A 180 30.38 -18.57 0.69
C ILE A 180 30.17 -18.14 -0.74
N ASP A 181 29.32 -18.88 -1.46
CA ASP A 181 28.82 -18.49 -2.76
C ASP A 181 27.66 -17.50 -2.60
N ALA A 182 27.67 -16.44 -3.40
CA ALA A 182 26.62 -15.42 -3.41
C ALA A 182 26.29 -14.98 -4.84
N THR A 183 25.09 -14.47 -5.02
CA THR A 183 24.70 -13.80 -6.26
C THR A 183 25.16 -12.34 -6.19
N PRO A 184 26.01 -11.87 -7.12
CA PRO A 184 26.50 -10.50 -7.09
C PRO A 184 25.39 -9.49 -7.47
N VAL A 185 25.16 -8.51 -6.59
CA VAL A 185 24.30 -7.36 -6.84
C VAL A 185 25.12 -6.10 -6.63
N ASN A 186 25.26 -5.27 -7.65
CA ASN A 186 26.02 -4.00 -7.60
C ASN A 186 27.48 -4.12 -7.13
N VAL A 187 28.11 -5.31 -7.26
CA VAL A 187 29.53 -5.52 -7.01
C VAL A 187 30.25 -5.74 -8.32
N THR A 188 31.42 -5.12 -8.50
CA THR A 188 32.09 -5.04 -9.81
C THR A 188 33.53 -5.55 -9.80
N GLN A 189 34.14 -5.76 -8.63
CA GLN A 189 35.54 -6.13 -8.57
C GLN A 189 35.92 -6.95 -7.36
N LYS A 190 36.95 -7.79 -7.51
CA LYS A 190 37.64 -8.50 -6.43
C LYS A 190 38.18 -7.51 -5.39
N GLY A 191 38.11 -7.86 -4.11
CA GLY A 191 38.55 -7.04 -2.99
C GLY A 191 37.53 -6.01 -2.52
N GLN A 192 36.38 -5.88 -3.20
CA GLN A 192 35.30 -4.99 -2.78
C GLN A 192 34.64 -5.53 -1.49
N LYS A 193 34.44 -4.64 -0.51
CA LYS A 193 33.63 -4.97 0.69
C LYS A 193 32.15 -5.05 0.30
N THR A 194 31.48 -6.05 0.82
CA THR A 194 30.06 -6.30 0.53
C THR A 194 29.31 -6.79 1.76
N LEU A 195 27.98 -6.77 1.68
CA LEU A 195 27.07 -7.47 2.58
C LEU A 195 26.41 -8.61 1.79
N VAL A 196 26.30 -9.75 2.45
CA VAL A 196 25.61 -10.94 1.95
C VAL A 196 24.46 -11.26 2.88
#